data_536779147fa8c553bbd64a7e691f09e5
#
_entry.id   536779147fa8c553bbd64a7e691f09e5
#
_cell.length_a   1.000
_cell.length_b   1.000
_cell.length_c   1.000
_cell.angle_alpha   90.00
_cell.angle_beta   90.00
_cell.angle_gamma   90.00
#
_symmetry.space_group_name_H-M   'P 1'
#
loop_
_entity.id
_entity.type
_entity.pdbx_description
1 polymer ?
#
loop_
_entity_poly.entity_id
_entity_poly.type
_entity_poly.pdbx_seq_one_letter_code
_entity_poly.pdbx_strand_id
1 'polypeptide(L)'
;SLRPILLCTHTDTVEPGRGIKPRLEAGQIRSDGSTILGGDNKSAIAATLEVIRGLQSSRPEHGDVELLFSWGEERGHLGAKAFDTSRLRSRIGFVPDGGGPLGTIITRAPYYDSIRATFLGKAAHAGISPEKGISAIVMASRAISRMKLGRINEETTANLGKISGGSGRNTVPERVEIEGEARSLMGEQLEDQIRHIRSAMEDAAREAGGKVEVQVKREYD
;
A
#
# COMPACT_ATOMS: atom_id res chain seq x y z
N SER A 1 10.72 -10.91 36.85
CA SER A 1 10.85 -11.58 35.54
C SER A 1 11.07 -10.52 34.46
N LEU A 2 11.94 -10.81 33.50
CA LEU A 2 12.17 -9.95 32.35
C LEU A 2 10.90 -9.93 31.46
N ARG A 3 10.68 -8.80 30.78
CA ARG A 3 9.46 -8.62 29.97
C ARG A 3 9.54 -9.48 28.69
N PRO A 4 8.43 -10.09 28.26
CA PRO A 4 8.39 -10.78 26.98
C PRO A 4 8.50 -9.78 25.81
N ILE A 5 9.11 -10.23 24.72
CA ILE A 5 9.21 -9.49 23.46
C ILE A 5 8.66 -10.31 22.31
N LEU A 6 8.14 -9.63 21.28
CA LEU A 6 7.69 -10.23 20.03
C LEU A 6 8.73 -9.98 18.93
N LEU A 7 9.07 -11.01 18.17
CA LEU A 7 9.73 -10.90 16.86
C LEU A 7 8.71 -11.28 15.79
N CYS A 8 8.39 -10.37 14.90
CA CYS A 8 7.39 -10.56 13.86
C CYS A 8 8.03 -10.40 12.48
N THR A 9 7.71 -11.29 11.55
CA THR A 9 8.15 -11.21 10.15
C THR A 9 7.12 -11.88 9.25
N HIS A 10 7.11 -11.56 7.95
CA HIS A 10 6.22 -12.23 7.00
C HIS A 10 6.95 -13.26 6.15
N THR A 11 6.19 -14.22 5.62
CA THR A 11 6.71 -15.37 4.88
C THR A 11 6.52 -15.29 3.38
N ASP A 12 5.59 -14.46 2.93
CA ASP A 12 5.35 -14.21 1.51
C ASP A 12 6.37 -13.21 0.92
N THR A 13 6.28 -12.98 -0.37
CA THR A 13 7.10 -12.05 -1.14
C THR A 13 6.35 -11.63 -2.40
N VAL A 14 6.78 -10.54 -3.05
CA VAL A 14 6.20 -10.09 -4.33
C VAL A 14 6.56 -11.02 -5.49
N GLU A 15 5.82 -10.91 -6.60
CA GLU A 15 6.14 -11.62 -7.85
C GLU A 15 7.16 -10.83 -8.70
N PRO A 16 8.00 -11.51 -9.52
CA PRO A 16 8.10 -12.96 -9.71
C PRO A 16 8.97 -13.64 -8.64
N GLY A 17 8.36 -14.43 -7.75
CA GLY A 17 9.00 -15.06 -6.59
C GLY A 17 8.94 -16.59 -6.56
N ARG A 18 8.59 -17.25 -7.69
CA ARG A 18 8.49 -18.71 -7.76
C ARG A 18 9.76 -19.34 -8.30
N GLY A 19 10.25 -20.40 -7.62
CA GLY A 19 11.44 -21.13 -8.06
C GLY A 19 12.73 -20.30 -7.91
N ILE A 20 12.83 -19.46 -6.90
CA ILE A 20 14.00 -18.63 -6.60
C ILE A 20 15.26 -19.50 -6.49
N LYS A 21 16.30 -19.12 -7.22
CA LYS A 21 17.62 -19.79 -7.23
C LYS A 21 18.65 -18.84 -6.62
N PRO A 22 18.89 -18.90 -5.29
CA PRO A 22 19.87 -18.04 -4.64
C PRO A 22 21.31 -18.46 -5.02
N ARG A 23 22.16 -17.47 -5.21
CA ARG A 23 23.61 -17.62 -5.48
C ARG A 23 24.40 -16.77 -4.49
N LEU A 24 25.51 -17.33 -4.00
CA LEU A 24 26.48 -16.57 -3.20
C LEU A 24 27.58 -16.07 -4.12
N GLU A 25 27.66 -14.77 -4.35
CA GLU A 25 28.64 -14.13 -5.23
C GLU A 25 29.30 -12.95 -4.50
N ALA A 26 30.62 -12.98 -4.39
CA ALA A 26 31.41 -11.94 -3.71
C ALA A 26 30.88 -11.57 -2.30
N GLY A 27 30.45 -12.56 -1.51
CA GLY A 27 29.91 -12.36 -0.16
C GLY A 27 28.49 -11.84 -0.11
N GLN A 28 27.80 -11.73 -1.24
CA GLN A 28 26.41 -11.31 -1.35
C GLN A 28 25.53 -12.44 -1.84
N ILE A 29 24.34 -12.57 -1.29
CA ILE A 29 23.32 -13.50 -1.78
C ILE A 29 22.47 -12.75 -2.82
N ARG A 30 22.37 -13.31 -4.04
CA ARG A 30 21.62 -12.75 -5.16
C ARG A 30 20.72 -13.81 -5.78
N SER A 31 19.67 -13.40 -6.50
CA SER A 31 18.96 -14.30 -7.42
C SER A 31 19.77 -14.55 -8.69
N ASP A 32 19.37 -15.54 -9.48
CA ASP A 32 19.96 -15.78 -10.81
C ASP A 32 19.50 -14.78 -11.88
N GLY A 33 18.68 -13.80 -11.51
CA GLY A 33 18.12 -12.78 -12.39
C GLY A 33 16.78 -13.16 -13.03
N SER A 34 16.33 -14.42 -12.90
CA SER A 34 15.02 -14.86 -13.41
C SER A 34 13.85 -14.50 -12.49
N THR A 35 14.16 -14.26 -11.21
CA THR A 35 13.19 -13.90 -10.17
C THR A 35 13.77 -12.81 -9.26
N ILE A 36 12.94 -12.26 -8.37
CA ILE A 36 13.44 -11.55 -7.20
C ILE A 36 14.19 -12.53 -6.28
N LEU A 37 14.95 -12.02 -5.30
CA LEU A 37 15.61 -12.85 -4.29
C LEU A 37 14.65 -13.26 -3.17
N GLY A 38 13.65 -12.43 -2.87
CA GLY A 38 12.78 -12.59 -1.70
C GLY A 38 13.50 -12.27 -0.39
N GLY A 39 14.54 -11.42 -0.43
CA GLY A 39 15.23 -10.93 0.77
C GLY A 39 14.29 -10.23 1.73
N ASP A 40 13.29 -9.56 1.20
CA ASP A 40 12.07 -9.12 1.83
C ASP A 40 11.06 -10.29 1.79
N ASN A 41 10.73 -10.98 2.93
CA ASN A 41 11.37 -10.71 4.23
C ASN A 41 12.15 -11.94 4.76
N LYS A 42 12.76 -12.75 3.88
CA LYS A 42 13.55 -13.95 4.27
C LYS A 42 14.80 -13.58 5.08
N SER A 43 15.34 -12.37 4.88
CA SER A 43 16.46 -11.88 5.68
C SER A 43 16.08 -11.74 7.16
N ALA A 44 14.90 -11.20 7.45
CA ALA A 44 14.37 -11.11 8.80
C ALA A 44 14.08 -12.48 9.43
N ILE A 45 13.55 -13.43 8.63
CA ILE A 45 13.37 -14.81 9.09
C ILE A 45 14.72 -15.40 9.49
N ALA A 46 15.74 -15.28 8.65
CA ALA A 46 17.07 -15.79 8.92
C ALA A 46 17.68 -15.17 10.19
N ALA A 47 17.58 -13.84 10.33
CA ALA A 47 18.05 -13.12 11.52
C ALA A 47 17.32 -13.56 12.79
N THR A 48 16.00 -13.73 12.72
CA THR A 48 15.17 -14.21 13.84
C THR A 48 15.58 -15.63 14.28
N LEU A 49 15.78 -16.53 13.33
CA LEU A 49 16.24 -17.90 13.62
C LEU A 49 17.63 -17.92 14.24
N GLU A 50 18.54 -17.04 13.78
CA GLU A 50 19.88 -16.92 14.36
C GLU A 50 19.84 -16.37 15.79
N VAL A 51 18.99 -15.40 16.08
CA VAL A 51 18.76 -14.90 17.45
C VAL A 51 18.31 -16.06 18.35
N ILE A 52 17.32 -16.85 17.93
CA ILE A 52 16.83 -18.00 18.71
C ILE A 52 17.95 -19.03 18.94
N ARG A 53 18.74 -19.34 17.89
CA ARG A 53 19.89 -20.24 18.02
C ARG A 53 20.92 -19.72 19.04
N GLY A 54 21.20 -18.41 19.01
CA GLY A 54 22.08 -17.76 19.96
C GLY A 54 21.58 -17.87 21.40
N LEU A 55 20.28 -17.59 21.64
CA LEU A 55 19.67 -17.71 22.95
C LEU A 55 19.72 -19.15 23.50
N GLN A 56 19.47 -20.16 22.64
CA GLN A 56 19.53 -21.55 23.02
C GLN A 56 20.97 -22.04 23.34
N SER A 57 21.96 -21.51 22.60
CA SER A 57 23.37 -21.91 22.72
C SER A 57 24.04 -21.28 23.95
N SER A 58 23.93 -19.99 24.10
CA SER A 58 24.61 -19.22 25.16
C SER A 58 23.79 -19.11 26.45
N ARG A 59 22.48 -19.38 26.36
CA ARG A 59 21.53 -19.34 27.48
C ARG A 59 21.66 -18.09 28.37
N PRO A 60 21.69 -16.89 27.80
CA PRO A 60 21.70 -15.66 28.58
C PRO A 60 20.38 -15.55 29.35
N GLU A 61 20.37 -14.78 30.43
CA GLU A 61 19.12 -14.42 31.09
C GLU A 61 18.26 -13.55 30.16
N HIS A 62 17.07 -14.01 29.80
CA HIS A 62 16.13 -13.27 28.94
C HIS A 62 14.68 -13.54 29.33
N GLY A 63 13.77 -12.62 28.96
CA GLY A 63 12.33 -12.84 29.01
C GLY A 63 11.86 -13.78 27.92
N ASP A 64 10.58 -14.15 27.95
CA ASP A 64 9.99 -14.94 26.88
C ASP A 64 10.12 -14.24 25.53
N VAL A 65 10.39 -15.00 24.49
CA VAL A 65 10.41 -14.52 23.10
C VAL A 65 9.25 -15.14 22.34
N GLU A 66 8.31 -14.32 21.91
CA GLU A 66 7.20 -14.71 21.06
C GLU A 66 7.60 -14.53 19.60
N LEU A 67 7.25 -15.50 18.77
CA LEU A 67 7.52 -15.47 17.32
C LEU A 67 6.21 -15.44 16.55
N LEU A 68 6.06 -14.47 15.66
CA LEU A 68 4.94 -14.37 14.75
C LEU A 68 5.43 -14.37 13.30
N PHE A 69 5.11 -15.43 12.57
CA PHE A 69 5.32 -15.51 11.13
C PHE A 69 3.99 -15.30 10.43
N SER A 70 3.81 -14.12 9.85
CA SER A 70 2.58 -13.75 9.13
C SER A 70 2.66 -14.15 7.65
N TRP A 71 1.55 -14.03 6.96
CA TRP A 71 1.41 -14.29 5.53
C TRP A 71 0.60 -13.16 4.88
N GLY A 72 0.80 -12.94 3.56
CA GLY A 72 0.05 -11.96 2.80
C GLY A 72 0.32 -10.52 3.25
N GLU A 73 1.54 -10.23 3.69
CA GLU A 73 1.99 -8.87 4.01
C GLU A 73 1.90 -8.01 2.75
N GLU A 74 2.49 -8.48 1.66
CA GLU A 74 2.55 -7.85 0.34
C GLU A 74 1.17 -7.66 -0.34
N ARG A 75 0.12 -8.23 0.26
CA ARG A 75 -1.28 -8.10 -0.16
C ARG A 75 -2.12 -7.29 0.82
N GLY A 76 -1.49 -6.44 1.61
CA GLY A 76 -2.14 -5.57 2.58
C GLY A 76 -2.28 -6.18 3.97
N HIS A 77 -1.25 -6.87 4.46
CA HIS A 77 -1.12 -7.36 5.84
C HIS A 77 -2.20 -8.39 6.23
N LEU A 78 -2.60 -9.28 5.30
CA LEU A 78 -3.74 -10.18 5.50
C LEU A 78 -3.60 -11.04 6.76
N GLY A 79 -2.43 -11.65 6.97
CA GLY A 79 -2.17 -12.49 8.13
C GLY A 79 -2.17 -11.70 9.44
N ALA A 80 -1.56 -10.51 9.45
CA ALA A 80 -1.55 -9.65 10.63
C ALA A 80 -2.97 -9.16 10.99
N LYS A 81 -3.77 -8.78 10.01
CA LYS A 81 -5.18 -8.38 10.20
C LYS A 81 -6.07 -9.52 10.69
N ALA A 82 -5.77 -10.76 10.32
CA ALA A 82 -6.52 -11.95 10.75
C ALA A 82 -6.05 -12.51 12.10
N PHE A 83 -4.89 -12.08 12.59
CA PHE A 83 -4.33 -12.59 13.83
C PHE A 83 -5.03 -12.03 15.07
N ASP A 84 -5.37 -12.92 16.00
CA ASP A 84 -5.92 -12.53 17.30
C ASP A 84 -4.80 -12.04 18.23
N THR A 85 -4.63 -10.74 18.34
CA THR A 85 -3.60 -10.10 19.15
C THR A 85 -3.74 -10.33 20.65
N SER A 86 -4.92 -10.77 21.13
CA SER A 86 -5.12 -11.13 22.54
C SER A 86 -4.28 -12.33 22.97
N ARG A 87 -3.78 -13.10 22.05
CA ARG A 87 -2.88 -14.24 22.28
C ARG A 87 -1.45 -13.82 22.63
N LEU A 88 -1.08 -12.56 22.34
CA LEU A 88 0.25 -12.05 22.65
C LEU A 88 0.34 -11.60 24.11
N ARG A 89 1.41 -12.00 24.77
CA ARG A 89 1.80 -11.54 26.11
C ARG A 89 2.75 -10.34 26.03
N SER A 90 3.49 -10.26 24.94
CA SER A 90 4.42 -9.16 24.66
C SER A 90 3.68 -7.85 24.48
N ARG A 91 4.30 -6.76 24.99
CA ARG A 91 3.86 -5.37 24.78
C ARG A 91 4.84 -4.58 23.94
N ILE A 92 5.96 -5.21 23.60
CA ILE A 92 7.00 -4.64 22.73
C ILE A 92 7.27 -5.68 21.65
N GLY A 93 7.23 -5.25 20.39
CA GLY A 93 7.54 -6.08 19.24
C GLY A 93 8.54 -5.41 18.33
N PHE A 94 9.33 -6.21 17.65
CA PHE A 94 10.24 -5.79 16.60
C PHE A 94 9.83 -6.47 15.29
N VAL A 95 9.71 -5.65 14.25
CA VAL A 95 9.39 -6.09 12.88
C VAL A 95 10.57 -5.68 12.00
N PRO A 96 11.54 -6.58 11.76
CA PRO A 96 12.70 -6.25 10.94
C PRO A 96 12.36 -6.29 9.45
N ASP A 97 11.61 -5.28 9.01
CA ASP A 97 11.04 -5.14 7.68
C ASP A 97 11.21 -3.70 7.14
N GLY A 98 12.11 -2.95 7.73
CA GLY A 98 12.39 -1.58 7.35
C GLY A 98 13.63 -1.46 6.45
N GLY A 99 13.61 -0.45 5.57
CA GLY A 99 14.80 -0.02 4.83
C GLY A 99 15.67 0.92 5.64
N GLY A 100 16.93 1.10 5.17
CA GLY A 100 17.89 2.04 5.75
C GLY A 100 19.13 1.38 6.31
N PRO A 101 20.06 2.16 6.92
CA PRO A 101 21.24 1.62 7.57
C PRO A 101 20.89 0.70 8.75
N LEU A 102 21.75 -0.29 9.01
CA LEU A 102 21.59 -1.17 10.17
C LEU A 102 21.53 -0.35 11.48
N GLY A 103 20.58 -0.69 12.35
CA GLY A 103 20.34 0.02 13.59
C GLY A 103 19.29 1.14 13.49
N THR A 104 18.75 1.42 12.30
CA THR A 104 17.61 2.32 12.15
C THR A 104 16.37 1.70 12.79
N ILE A 105 15.67 2.48 13.62
CA ILE A 105 14.40 2.09 14.23
C ILE A 105 13.31 3.03 13.72
N ILE A 106 12.33 2.49 13.02
CA ILE A 106 11.16 3.22 12.55
C ILE A 106 10.11 3.17 13.67
N THR A 107 9.78 4.31 14.25
CA THR A 107 8.88 4.43 15.39
C THR A 107 7.50 4.99 15.03
N ARG A 108 7.29 5.41 13.77
CA ARG A 108 6.03 5.96 13.28
C ARG A 108 5.73 5.40 11.88
N ALA A 109 4.50 4.96 11.69
CA ALA A 109 3.96 4.62 10.38
C ALA A 109 2.93 5.68 9.94
N PRO A 110 2.73 5.92 8.64
CA PRO A 110 1.68 6.83 8.19
C PRO A 110 0.30 6.18 8.29
N TYR A 111 -0.71 6.98 8.52
CA TYR A 111 -2.09 6.63 8.16
C TYR A 111 -2.18 6.45 6.65
N TYR A 112 -2.96 5.49 6.19
CA TYR A 112 -3.06 5.15 4.78
C TYR A 112 -4.51 4.93 4.35
N ASP A 113 -4.97 5.70 3.37
CA ASP A 113 -6.26 5.53 2.72
C ASP A 113 -6.09 5.14 1.25
N SER A 114 -6.78 4.09 0.83
CA SER A 114 -6.97 3.77 -0.58
C SER A 114 -8.21 4.49 -1.12
N ILE A 115 -8.13 4.90 -2.38
CA ILE A 115 -9.15 5.67 -3.07
C ILE A 115 -9.54 4.95 -4.35
N ARG A 116 -10.83 4.73 -4.55
CA ARG A 116 -11.38 4.29 -5.83
C ARG A 116 -12.50 5.23 -6.23
N ALA A 117 -12.50 5.69 -7.48
CA ALA A 117 -13.56 6.52 -8.02
C ALA A 117 -14.02 6.02 -9.38
N THR A 118 -15.34 6.09 -9.62
CA THR A 118 -15.96 5.79 -10.90
C THR A 118 -16.71 7.02 -11.39
N PHE A 119 -16.22 7.63 -12.48
CA PHE A 119 -16.92 8.69 -13.18
C PHE A 119 -17.94 8.09 -14.15
N LEU A 120 -19.17 8.56 -14.07
CA LEU A 120 -20.31 8.11 -14.86
C LEU A 120 -20.85 9.28 -15.68
N GLY A 121 -20.69 9.18 -16.98
CA GLY A 121 -21.18 10.13 -17.97
C GLY A 121 -22.33 9.55 -18.81
N LYS A 122 -22.34 9.90 -20.11
CA LYS A 122 -23.33 9.43 -21.07
C LYS A 122 -22.67 9.20 -22.42
N ALA A 123 -22.84 8.01 -22.97
CA ALA A 123 -22.33 7.69 -24.29
C ALA A 123 -23.07 8.46 -25.40
N ALA A 124 -22.34 8.81 -26.45
CA ALA A 124 -22.86 9.38 -27.69
C ALA A 124 -21.87 9.12 -28.83
N HIS A 125 -22.33 9.21 -30.08
CA HIS A 125 -21.44 9.11 -31.23
C HIS A 125 -20.64 10.41 -31.39
N ALA A 126 -19.30 10.34 -31.26
CA ALA A 126 -18.44 11.51 -31.20
C ALA A 126 -18.46 12.40 -32.45
N GLY A 127 -18.75 11.84 -33.63
CA GLY A 127 -18.81 12.59 -34.89
C GLY A 127 -20.21 12.99 -35.34
N ILE A 128 -21.28 12.47 -34.72
CA ILE A 128 -22.67 12.72 -35.16
C ILE A 128 -23.43 13.58 -34.17
N SER A 129 -23.31 13.29 -32.87
CA SER A 129 -24.08 13.97 -31.82
C SER A 129 -23.30 14.05 -30.51
N PRO A 130 -22.07 14.60 -30.52
CA PRO A 130 -21.22 14.67 -29.32
C PRO A 130 -21.89 15.48 -28.19
N GLU A 131 -22.71 16.47 -28.52
CA GLU A 131 -23.45 17.32 -27.58
C GLU A 131 -24.48 16.55 -26.73
N LYS A 132 -24.87 15.34 -27.14
CA LYS A 132 -25.78 14.47 -26.38
C LYS A 132 -25.04 13.61 -25.37
N GLY A 133 -23.72 13.59 -25.42
CA GLY A 133 -22.85 12.82 -24.53
C GLY A 133 -22.31 13.63 -23.35
N ILE A 134 -21.88 12.93 -22.32
CA ILE A 134 -21.14 13.49 -21.18
C ILE A 134 -19.88 12.64 -21.03
N SER A 135 -18.72 13.22 -21.29
CA SER A 135 -17.46 12.48 -21.30
C SER A 135 -16.91 12.24 -19.90
N ALA A 136 -16.88 10.97 -19.47
CA ALA A 136 -16.27 10.57 -18.22
C ALA A 136 -14.75 10.81 -18.22
N ILE A 137 -14.06 10.71 -19.37
CA ILE A 137 -12.63 11.03 -19.48
C ILE A 137 -12.40 12.53 -19.22
N VAL A 138 -13.23 13.42 -19.77
CA VAL A 138 -13.10 14.86 -19.53
C VAL A 138 -13.37 15.20 -18.06
N MET A 139 -14.36 14.58 -17.43
CA MET A 139 -14.61 14.74 -15.99
C MET A 139 -13.40 14.31 -15.15
N ALA A 140 -12.90 13.11 -15.37
CA ALA A 140 -11.74 12.57 -14.67
C ALA A 140 -10.48 13.46 -14.86
N SER A 141 -10.22 13.90 -16.10
CA SER A 141 -9.10 14.79 -16.42
C SER A 141 -9.19 16.13 -15.68
N ARG A 142 -10.38 16.76 -15.65
CA ARG A 142 -10.61 18.01 -14.89
C ARG A 142 -10.44 17.81 -13.40
N ALA A 143 -10.93 16.71 -12.84
CA ALA A 143 -10.73 16.35 -11.44
C ALA A 143 -9.25 16.24 -11.12
N ILE A 144 -8.51 15.44 -11.89
CA ILE A 144 -7.06 15.19 -11.68
C ILE A 144 -6.28 16.51 -11.76
N SER A 145 -6.59 17.39 -12.72
CA SER A 145 -5.88 18.68 -12.86
C SER A 145 -6.05 19.63 -11.68
N ARG A 146 -7.08 19.42 -10.85
CA ARG A 146 -7.36 20.22 -9.63
C ARG A 146 -6.82 19.59 -8.36
N MET A 147 -6.39 18.32 -8.42
CA MET A 147 -5.88 17.62 -7.25
C MET A 147 -4.43 17.99 -6.95
N LYS A 148 -4.14 18.11 -5.68
CA LYS A 148 -2.76 18.13 -5.21
C LYS A 148 -2.28 16.69 -5.09
N LEU A 149 -1.28 16.30 -5.87
CA LEU A 149 -0.72 14.96 -5.95
C LEU A 149 0.80 15.00 -5.75
N GLY A 150 1.40 13.84 -5.51
CA GLY A 150 2.80 13.70 -5.18
C GLY A 150 3.05 14.00 -3.69
N ARG A 151 4.12 14.72 -3.39
CA ARG A 151 4.42 15.16 -2.02
C ARG A 151 3.70 16.47 -1.72
N ILE A 152 2.71 16.39 -0.85
CA ILE A 152 1.88 17.52 -0.45
C ILE A 152 2.62 18.42 0.54
N ASN A 153 3.25 17.78 1.52
CA ASN A 153 4.14 18.38 2.52
C ASN A 153 5.12 17.32 3.04
N GLU A 154 5.89 17.62 4.10
CA GLU A 154 6.89 16.70 4.66
C GLU A 154 6.31 15.35 5.09
N GLU A 155 5.07 15.34 5.58
CA GLU A 155 4.44 14.17 6.18
C GLU A 155 3.34 13.54 5.31
N THR A 156 2.85 14.24 4.24
CA THR A 156 1.68 13.84 3.47
C THR A 156 2.03 13.61 2.01
N THR A 157 1.58 12.51 1.46
CA THR A 157 1.66 12.17 0.03
C THR A 157 0.30 11.72 -0.50
N ALA A 158 0.08 11.90 -1.81
CA ALA A 158 -1.08 11.35 -2.51
C ALA A 158 -0.69 10.96 -3.93
N ASN A 159 -1.27 9.87 -4.43
CA ASN A 159 -1.01 9.38 -5.78
C ASN A 159 -2.27 8.80 -6.43
N LEU A 160 -2.37 8.98 -7.73
CA LEU A 160 -3.30 8.23 -8.57
C LEU A 160 -2.48 7.28 -9.44
N GLY A 161 -2.51 5.99 -9.07
CA GLY A 161 -1.67 4.97 -9.68
C GLY A 161 -2.28 4.34 -10.93
N LYS A 162 -3.61 4.46 -11.10
CA LYS A 162 -4.32 3.82 -12.21
C LYS A 162 -5.49 4.65 -12.66
N ILE A 163 -5.66 4.73 -13.99
CA ILE A 163 -6.84 5.25 -14.66
C ILE A 163 -7.21 4.35 -15.82
N SER A 164 -8.47 4.01 -15.97
CA SER A 164 -8.95 3.20 -17.08
C SER A 164 -10.35 3.61 -17.49
N GLY A 165 -10.67 3.51 -18.78
CA GLY A 165 -12.00 3.82 -19.29
C GLY A 165 -12.05 4.08 -20.78
N GLY A 166 -13.28 4.27 -21.28
CA GLY A 166 -13.58 4.42 -22.70
C GLY A 166 -13.79 3.08 -23.39
N SER A 167 -14.57 3.10 -24.49
CA SER A 167 -14.94 1.91 -25.27
C SER A 167 -14.48 1.98 -26.74
N GLY A 168 -14.19 3.17 -27.25
CA GLY A 168 -13.77 3.35 -28.63
C GLY A 168 -13.51 4.82 -28.98
N ARG A 169 -12.68 5.03 -30.00
CA ARG A 169 -12.25 6.40 -30.42
C ARG A 169 -13.39 7.29 -30.94
N ASN A 170 -14.46 6.69 -31.44
CA ASN A 170 -15.61 7.39 -32.00
C ASN A 170 -16.82 7.45 -31.06
N THR A 171 -16.63 7.13 -29.78
CA THR A 171 -17.67 7.14 -28.76
C THR A 171 -17.27 8.10 -27.64
N VAL A 172 -18.17 8.98 -27.23
CA VAL A 172 -18.03 9.77 -25.98
C VAL A 172 -18.03 8.79 -24.82
N PRO A 173 -16.95 8.70 -24.03
CA PRO A 173 -16.82 7.66 -23.01
C PRO A 173 -17.74 7.94 -21.82
N GLU A 174 -18.55 6.95 -21.45
CA GLU A 174 -19.51 7.06 -20.35
C GLU A 174 -18.98 6.59 -19.00
N ARG A 175 -17.82 5.91 -18.97
CA ARG A 175 -17.25 5.38 -17.73
C ARG A 175 -15.73 5.51 -17.70
N VAL A 176 -15.23 6.00 -16.55
CA VAL A 176 -13.79 6.01 -16.20
C VAL A 176 -13.64 5.60 -14.75
N GLU A 177 -12.68 4.75 -14.48
CA GLU A 177 -12.28 4.34 -13.14
C GLU A 177 -10.90 4.89 -12.81
N ILE A 178 -10.72 5.32 -11.56
CA ILE A 178 -9.45 5.79 -11.00
C ILE A 178 -9.19 5.03 -9.71
N GLU A 179 -7.94 4.60 -9.51
CA GLU A 179 -7.45 4.05 -8.25
C GLU A 179 -6.23 4.85 -7.78
N GLY A 180 -6.22 5.15 -6.49
CA GLY A 180 -5.15 5.94 -5.89
C GLY A 180 -5.04 5.70 -4.39
N GLU A 181 -4.16 6.48 -3.78
CA GLU A 181 -3.90 6.43 -2.35
C GLU A 181 -3.52 7.81 -1.80
N ALA A 182 -3.66 7.96 -0.49
CA ALA A 182 -3.06 9.05 0.25
C ALA A 182 -2.50 8.53 1.58
N ARG A 183 -1.39 9.10 2.01
CA ARG A 183 -0.70 8.75 3.26
C ARG A 183 -0.30 10.00 4.01
N SER A 184 -0.37 9.96 5.32
CA SER A 184 0.16 11.03 6.18
C SER A 184 0.57 10.49 7.55
N LEU A 185 1.63 11.05 8.13
CA LEU A 185 1.98 10.80 9.54
C LEU A 185 0.99 11.48 10.51
N MET A 186 0.10 12.34 10.00
CA MET A 186 -0.93 13.07 10.76
C MET A 186 -2.31 12.74 10.21
N GLY A 187 -3.18 12.13 11.04
CA GLY A 187 -4.52 11.71 10.63
C GLY A 187 -5.37 12.85 10.08
N GLU A 188 -5.33 14.03 10.72
CA GLU A 188 -6.07 15.22 10.29
C GLU A 188 -5.64 15.68 8.89
N GLN A 189 -4.33 15.70 8.59
CA GLN A 189 -3.82 16.07 7.27
C GLN A 189 -4.22 15.05 6.21
N LEU A 190 -4.29 13.75 6.55
CA LEU A 190 -4.82 12.74 5.64
C LEU A 190 -6.29 13.00 5.32
N GLU A 191 -7.11 13.27 6.33
CA GLU A 191 -8.53 13.60 6.11
C GLU A 191 -8.73 14.84 5.27
N ASP A 192 -7.91 15.89 5.47
CA ASP A 192 -7.92 17.10 4.65
C ASP A 192 -7.58 16.78 3.18
N GLN A 193 -6.57 15.97 2.95
CA GLN A 193 -6.17 15.56 1.61
C GLN A 193 -7.26 14.71 0.93
N ILE A 194 -7.90 13.81 1.66
CA ILE A 194 -9.03 13.01 1.16
C ILE A 194 -10.22 13.90 0.80
N ARG A 195 -10.56 14.86 1.66
CA ARG A 195 -11.63 15.84 1.37
C ARG A 195 -11.33 16.64 0.10
N HIS A 196 -10.08 17.11 -0.05
CA HIS A 196 -9.65 17.83 -1.25
C HIS A 196 -9.81 16.99 -2.53
N ILE A 197 -9.34 15.74 -2.52
CA ILE A 197 -9.46 14.83 -3.66
C ILE A 197 -10.94 14.56 -3.99
N ARG A 198 -11.75 14.26 -2.99
CA ARG A 198 -13.19 14.01 -3.15
C ARG A 198 -13.91 15.22 -3.74
N SER A 199 -13.67 16.42 -3.19
CA SER A 199 -14.27 17.65 -3.71
C SER A 199 -13.90 17.91 -5.17
N ALA A 200 -12.63 17.73 -5.54
CA ALA A 200 -12.20 17.87 -6.93
C ALA A 200 -12.93 16.92 -7.89
N MET A 201 -13.19 15.69 -7.46
CA MET A 201 -13.96 14.71 -8.25
C MET A 201 -15.43 15.06 -8.37
N GLU A 202 -16.07 15.41 -7.26
CA GLU A 202 -17.49 15.76 -7.20
C GLU A 202 -17.79 17.04 -7.97
N ASP A 203 -16.93 18.06 -7.86
CA ASP A 203 -17.07 19.33 -8.58
C ASP A 203 -16.94 19.14 -10.09
N ALA A 204 -15.93 18.37 -10.53
CA ALA A 204 -15.74 18.11 -11.95
C ALA A 204 -16.91 17.32 -12.57
N ALA A 205 -17.48 16.37 -11.84
CA ALA A 205 -18.64 15.60 -12.29
C ALA A 205 -19.89 16.50 -12.36
N ARG A 206 -20.14 17.29 -11.34
CA ARG A 206 -21.28 18.22 -11.27
C ARG A 206 -21.24 19.27 -12.40
N GLU A 207 -20.08 19.89 -12.63
CA GLU A 207 -19.89 20.90 -13.70
C GLU A 207 -20.14 20.33 -15.10
N ALA A 208 -19.84 19.05 -15.31
CA ALA A 208 -20.06 18.37 -16.57
C ALA A 208 -21.48 17.78 -16.72
N GLY A 209 -22.32 17.82 -15.69
CA GLY A 209 -23.64 17.20 -15.65
C GLY A 209 -23.63 15.69 -15.54
N GLY A 210 -22.49 15.10 -15.12
CA GLY A 210 -22.33 13.67 -14.86
C GLY A 210 -22.38 13.34 -13.38
N LYS A 211 -21.88 12.13 -13.02
CA LYS A 211 -21.81 11.65 -11.64
C LYS A 211 -20.44 11.06 -11.36
N VAL A 212 -20.07 11.01 -10.09
CA VAL A 212 -18.91 10.26 -9.60
C VAL A 212 -19.28 9.50 -8.34
N GLU A 213 -18.84 8.27 -8.26
CA GLU A 213 -18.91 7.45 -7.05
C GLU A 213 -17.50 7.35 -6.49
N VAL A 214 -17.30 7.83 -5.25
CA VAL A 214 -15.99 7.84 -4.58
C VAL A 214 -16.03 6.95 -3.36
N GLN A 215 -15.20 5.94 -3.35
CA GLN A 215 -14.97 5.04 -2.23
C GLN A 215 -13.59 5.32 -1.64
N VAL A 216 -13.53 5.51 -0.34
CA VAL A 216 -12.30 5.66 0.43
C VAL A 216 -12.31 4.62 1.52
N LYS A 217 -11.20 3.91 1.67
CA LYS A 217 -11.05 2.89 2.68
C LYS A 217 -9.78 3.15 3.47
N ARG A 218 -9.91 3.26 4.82
CA ARG A 218 -8.76 3.24 5.71
C ARG A 218 -8.14 1.84 5.69
N GLU A 219 -6.89 1.75 5.26
CA GLU A 219 -6.16 0.49 5.19
C GLU A 219 -5.46 0.19 6.51
N TYR A 220 -4.85 1.22 7.13
CA TYR A 220 -4.30 1.18 8.49
C TYR A 220 -4.09 2.59 9.07
N ASP A 221 -3.99 2.64 10.40
CA ASP A 221 -3.78 3.83 11.24
C ASP A 221 -2.33 3.90 11.76
#